data_91d042810c142d48ae02b1524ba556b4
#
_entry.id   91d042810c142d48ae02b1524ba556b4
#
_cell.length_a   1.000
_cell.length_b   1.000
_cell.length_c   1.000
_cell.angle_alpha   90.00
_cell.angle_beta   90.00
_cell.angle_gamma   90.00
#
_symmetry.space_group_name_H-M   'P 1'
#
loop_
_entity.id
_entity.type
_entity.pdbx_description
1 polymer ?
#
loop_
_entity_poly.entity_id
_entity_poly.type
_entity_poly.pdbx_seq_one_letter_code
_entity_poly.pdbx_strand_id
1 'polypeptide(L)'
;HFTLKEIYEQPDVILKAGQTTVDGIEDAADLIKNAKNIYITGSGTSYNSALIAKQILSKYVKIKAEPIIASELQFAPETIEENSVLIAISQSGESADVLEAVRITKKLNCKIISIVNLLTSSLTRKGDIVLGMNCGPEIGVAATKSFTAQLILLYKIVQKLGENITIGFEEFSNSISKMLENTNKIQEIAKELKEVSDIYILGRGINYPIAIESALKLKELTYIHAEGIPGGELKHGPLALMDTDVFVIIINPNDSTYADTLTSAREIKARGAKIIGVSDIESDVYDYWIEIPKISEILYPISEIIPIQLLAYYSALEKDTDPDYPRNLAKSVTVK
;
A
#
# COMPACT_ATOMS: atom_id res chain seq x y z
N HIS A 1 -1.05 22.18 2.49
CA HIS A 1 -1.42 21.03 3.33
C HIS A 1 -0.22 20.12 3.54
N PHE A 2 -0.15 19.49 4.70
CA PHE A 2 0.88 18.50 5.01
C PHE A 2 0.77 17.27 4.10
N THR A 3 -0.43 16.78 3.87
CA THR A 3 -0.70 15.62 3.01
C THR A 3 -0.11 15.80 1.61
N LEU A 4 -0.31 16.95 0.96
CA LEU A 4 0.27 17.23 -0.35
C LEU A 4 1.80 17.24 -0.30
N LYS A 5 2.37 17.95 0.69
CA LYS A 5 3.81 18.02 0.88
C LYS A 5 4.40 16.60 1.03
N GLU A 6 3.77 15.76 1.86
CA GLU A 6 4.22 14.40 2.14
C GLU A 6 4.11 13.48 0.91
N ILE A 7 3.13 13.71 0.03
CA ILE A 7 3.05 13.02 -1.26
C ILE A 7 4.25 13.41 -2.15
N TYR A 8 4.59 14.69 -2.22
CA TYR A 8 5.73 15.18 -3.01
C TYR A 8 7.10 14.85 -2.40
N GLU A 9 7.18 14.47 -1.13
CA GLU A 9 8.41 14.00 -0.48
C GLU A 9 8.75 12.54 -0.82
N GLN A 10 7.86 11.80 -1.47
CA GLN A 10 8.06 10.37 -1.72
C GLN A 10 9.28 10.02 -2.58
N PRO A 11 9.68 10.79 -3.60
CA PRO A 11 10.96 10.56 -4.28
C PRO A 11 12.16 10.57 -3.33
N ASP A 12 12.22 11.54 -2.43
CA ASP A 12 13.27 11.63 -1.41
C ASP A 12 13.21 10.46 -0.41
N VAL A 13 11.99 10.03 -0.05
CA VAL A 13 11.77 8.87 0.83
C VAL A 13 12.26 7.60 0.16
N ILE A 14 12.03 7.40 -1.13
CA ILE A 14 12.54 6.26 -1.90
C ILE A 14 14.08 6.21 -1.81
N LEU A 15 14.75 7.34 -2.01
CA LEU A 15 16.20 7.40 -1.88
C LEU A 15 16.65 7.13 -0.45
N LYS A 16 16.11 7.83 0.54
CA LYS A 16 16.51 7.72 1.94
C LYS A 16 16.30 6.30 2.48
N ALA A 17 15.10 5.75 2.33
CA ALA A 17 14.81 4.39 2.75
C ALA A 17 15.60 3.35 1.92
N GLY A 18 15.84 3.62 0.63
CA GLY A 18 16.65 2.80 -0.25
C GLY A 18 18.13 2.77 0.13
N GLN A 19 18.71 3.90 0.57
CA GLN A 19 20.11 4.04 0.95
C GLN A 19 20.41 3.68 2.40
N THR A 20 19.36 3.49 3.24
CA THR A 20 19.58 3.12 4.66
C THR A 20 20.53 1.93 4.73
N THR A 21 21.69 2.17 5.29
CA THR A 21 22.68 1.14 5.62
C THR A 21 22.10 0.16 6.64
N VAL A 22 22.31 -0.91 6.44
CA VAL A 22 21.64 -2.08 6.19
C VAL A 22 21.92 -3.19 7.24
N ASP A 23 22.49 -2.84 8.38
CA ASP A 23 22.79 -3.85 9.42
C ASP A 23 21.52 -4.65 9.79
N GLY A 24 20.40 -4.00 9.98
CA GLY A 24 19.14 -4.66 10.29
C GLY A 24 18.51 -5.45 9.13
N ILE A 25 18.76 -5.10 7.86
CA ILE A 25 18.17 -5.82 6.71
C ILE A 25 18.81 -7.18 6.51
N GLU A 26 20.13 -7.31 6.70
CA GLU A 26 20.82 -8.61 6.60
C GLU A 26 20.31 -9.54 7.67
N ASP A 27 20.29 -9.09 8.93
CA ASP A 27 19.77 -9.87 10.04
C ASP A 27 18.29 -10.26 9.84
N ALA A 28 17.47 -9.34 9.31
CA ALA A 28 16.07 -9.62 9.01
C ALA A 28 15.92 -10.67 7.90
N ALA A 29 16.71 -10.57 6.83
CA ALA A 29 16.72 -11.55 5.74
C ALA A 29 17.18 -12.93 6.24
N ASP A 30 18.23 -13.00 7.02
CA ASP A 30 18.73 -14.25 7.60
C ASP A 30 17.69 -14.88 8.54
N LEU A 31 17.03 -14.08 9.35
CA LEU A 31 15.96 -14.56 10.24
C LEU A 31 14.79 -15.11 9.42
N ILE A 32 14.35 -14.42 8.38
CA ILE A 32 13.28 -14.85 7.47
C ILE A 32 13.67 -16.14 6.72
N LYS A 33 14.91 -16.22 6.21
CA LYS A 33 15.39 -17.38 5.46
C LYS A 33 15.40 -18.68 6.30
N ASN A 34 15.67 -18.56 7.59
CA ASN A 34 15.77 -19.69 8.51
C ASN A 34 14.45 -19.96 9.27
N ALA A 35 13.43 -19.13 9.10
CA ALA A 35 12.15 -19.31 9.77
C ALA A 35 11.31 -20.42 9.12
N LYS A 36 10.64 -21.22 9.95
CA LYS A 36 9.65 -22.22 9.48
C LYS A 36 8.38 -21.54 8.98
N ASN A 37 7.90 -20.54 9.71
CA ASN A 37 6.71 -19.76 9.37
C ASN A 37 6.99 -18.28 9.53
N ILE A 38 6.40 -17.49 8.66
CA ILE A 38 6.51 -16.04 8.65
C ILE A 38 5.10 -15.46 8.66
N TYR A 39 4.86 -14.63 9.65
CA TYR A 39 3.63 -13.84 9.78
C TYR A 39 3.96 -12.37 9.59
N ILE A 40 3.03 -11.62 9.00
CA ILE A 40 3.19 -10.18 8.81
C ILE A 40 1.94 -9.50 9.35
N THR A 41 2.09 -8.53 10.24
CA THR A 41 0.94 -7.84 10.84
C THR A 41 1.07 -6.33 10.77
N GLY A 42 -0.08 -5.69 10.72
CA GLY A 42 -0.25 -4.24 10.72
C GLY A 42 -1.72 -3.88 10.78
N SER A 43 -2.03 -2.60 10.89
CA SER A 43 -3.38 -2.04 10.84
C SER A 43 -3.52 -1.08 9.66
N GLY A 44 -4.67 -1.04 9.00
CA GLY A 44 -4.94 -0.13 7.89
C GLY A 44 -3.89 -0.22 6.77
N THR A 45 -3.30 0.91 6.42
CA THR A 45 -2.23 1.02 5.40
C THR A 45 -1.06 0.06 5.64
N SER A 46 -0.67 -0.17 6.91
CA SER A 46 0.40 -1.12 7.24
C SER A 46 0.00 -2.57 6.99
N TYR A 47 -1.26 -2.92 7.13
CA TYR A 47 -1.77 -4.23 6.72
C TYR A 47 -1.77 -4.39 5.19
N ASN A 48 -2.10 -3.32 4.46
CA ASN A 48 -2.00 -3.34 3.00
C ASN A 48 -0.56 -3.54 2.51
N SER A 49 0.44 -2.99 3.22
CA SER A 49 1.86 -3.31 3.00
C SER A 49 2.17 -4.79 3.24
N ALA A 50 1.56 -5.40 4.28
CA ALA A 50 1.73 -6.83 4.56
C ALA A 50 1.16 -7.72 3.44
N LEU A 51 0.04 -7.33 2.82
CA LEU A 51 -0.53 -8.02 1.66
C LEU A 51 0.41 -7.98 0.45
N ILE A 52 1.06 -6.83 0.20
CA ILE A 52 2.07 -6.70 -0.86
C ILE A 52 3.30 -7.54 -0.51
N ALA A 53 3.76 -7.50 0.74
CA ALA A 53 4.90 -8.30 1.20
C ALA A 53 4.69 -9.80 0.95
N LYS A 54 3.50 -10.33 1.22
CA LYS A 54 3.12 -11.72 0.88
C LYS A 54 3.35 -12.02 -0.61
N GLN A 55 2.90 -11.12 -1.49
CA GLN A 55 3.00 -11.31 -2.93
C GLN A 55 4.46 -11.30 -3.41
N ILE A 56 5.24 -10.30 -2.96
CA ILE A 56 6.63 -10.18 -3.40
C ILE A 56 7.52 -11.29 -2.83
N LEU A 57 7.35 -11.69 -1.57
CA LEU A 57 8.07 -12.82 -0.99
C LEU A 57 7.75 -14.13 -1.73
N SER A 58 6.49 -14.37 -2.04
CA SER A 58 6.09 -15.55 -2.78
C SER A 58 6.62 -15.54 -4.22
N LYS A 59 6.44 -14.43 -4.94
CA LYS A 59 6.77 -14.34 -6.38
C LYS A 59 8.27 -14.37 -6.62
N TYR A 60 9.03 -13.58 -5.89
CA TYR A 60 10.44 -13.33 -6.19
C TYR A 60 11.42 -14.25 -5.44
N VAL A 61 11.07 -14.67 -4.23
CA VAL A 61 11.98 -15.49 -3.41
C VAL A 61 11.39 -16.83 -2.95
N LYS A 62 10.16 -17.15 -3.38
CA LYS A 62 9.48 -18.43 -3.09
C LYS A 62 9.26 -18.69 -1.59
N ILE A 63 9.17 -17.63 -0.81
CA ILE A 63 8.90 -17.69 0.63
C ILE A 63 7.42 -17.44 0.86
N LYS A 64 6.77 -18.35 1.60
CA LYS A 64 5.38 -18.18 2.04
C LYS A 64 5.35 -17.31 3.29
N ALA A 65 4.56 -16.26 3.26
CA ALA A 65 4.26 -15.42 4.42
C ALA A 65 2.74 -15.23 4.56
N GLU A 66 2.27 -15.17 5.80
CA GLU A 66 0.85 -15.01 6.11
C GLU A 66 0.58 -13.64 6.71
N PRO A 67 -0.13 -12.74 6.00
CA PRO A 67 -0.55 -11.46 6.53
C PRO A 67 -1.76 -11.64 7.46
N ILE A 68 -1.71 -11.05 8.64
CA ILE A 68 -2.79 -11.10 9.64
C ILE A 68 -3.10 -9.66 10.08
N ILE A 69 -4.37 -9.29 10.05
CA ILE A 69 -4.82 -7.99 10.58
C ILE A 69 -4.51 -7.96 12.09
N ALA A 70 -3.89 -6.90 12.56
CA ALA A 70 -3.40 -6.84 13.94
C ALA A 70 -4.52 -6.98 14.97
N SER A 71 -5.70 -6.39 14.74
CA SER A 71 -6.87 -6.53 15.61
C SER A 71 -7.40 -7.95 15.70
N GLU A 72 -7.25 -8.74 14.61
CA GLU A 72 -7.84 -10.09 14.52
C GLU A 72 -6.95 -11.17 15.12
N LEU A 73 -5.63 -10.95 15.21
CA LEU A 73 -4.70 -11.95 15.72
C LEU A 73 -5.04 -12.40 17.16
N GLN A 74 -5.56 -11.50 17.99
CA GLN A 74 -5.94 -11.82 19.36
C GLN A 74 -7.10 -12.82 19.47
N PHE A 75 -7.92 -12.96 18.42
CA PHE A 75 -9.08 -13.88 18.40
C PHE A 75 -8.77 -15.25 17.80
N ALA A 76 -7.60 -15.39 17.17
CA ALA A 76 -7.14 -16.65 16.60
C ALA A 76 -5.61 -16.85 16.86
N PRO A 77 -5.14 -16.74 18.11
CA PRO A 77 -3.73 -16.85 18.42
C PRO A 77 -3.17 -18.24 18.09
N GLU A 78 -4.01 -19.26 18.02
CA GLU A 78 -3.66 -20.64 17.69
C GLU A 78 -3.16 -20.80 16.23
N THR A 79 -3.41 -19.80 15.38
CA THR A 79 -2.87 -19.78 14.01
C THR A 79 -1.35 -19.53 13.98
N ILE A 80 -0.79 -18.99 15.06
CA ILE A 80 0.63 -18.72 15.18
C ILE A 80 1.37 -19.93 15.72
N GLU A 81 2.25 -20.47 14.93
CA GLU A 81 3.14 -21.54 15.37
C GLU A 81 4.30 -21.00 16.20
N GLU A 82 4.70 -21.76 17.22
CA GLU A 82 5.85 -21.41 18.06
C GLU A 82 7.15 -21.30 17.26
N ASN A 83 8.09 -20.48 17.73
CA ASN A 83 9.40 -20.28 17.12
C ASN A 83 9.34 -19.77 15.66
N SER A 84 8.30 -19.03 15.31
CA SER A 84 8.11 -18.38 14.01
C SER A 84 8.69 -16.96 14.02
N VAL A 85 8.60 -16.29 12.87
CA VAL A 85 8.93 -14.87 12.73
C VAL A 85 7.67 -14.06 12.51
N LEU A 86 7.52 -12.96 13.28
CA LEU A 86 6.50 -11.96 13.04
C LEU A 86 7.15 -10.66 12.54
N ILE A 87 6.77 -10.21 11.36
CA ILE A 87 7.08 -8.86 10.86
C ILE A 87 5.94 -7.95 11.28
N ALA A 88 6.20 -7.03 12.21
CA ALA A 88 5.24 -6.07 12.74
C ALA A 88 5.48 -4.69 12.13
N ILE A 89 4.49 -4.17 11.41
CA ILE A 89 4.56 -2.90 10.68
C ILE A 89 3.68 -1.86 11.35
N SER A 90 4.26 -0.73 11.76
CA SER A 90 3.52 0.40 12.33
C SER A 90 4.30 1.70 12.14
N GLN A 91 3.70 2.71 11.51
CA GLN A 91 4.35 4.01 11.33
C GLN A 91 4.71 4.65 12.69
N SER A 92 3.77 4.72 13.62
CA SER A 92 3.98 5.29 14.94
C SER A 92 4.71 4.34 15.93
N GLY A 93 4.58 3.02 15.71
CA GLY A 93 5.03 2.01 16.65
C GLY A 93 4.28 1.99 17.98
N GLU A 94 3.12 2.68 18.06
CA GLU A 94 2.27 2.79 19.26
C GLU A 94 0.85 2.23 19.04
N SER A 95 0.57 1.64 17.88
CA SER A 95 -0.75 1.05 17.58
C SER A 95 -1.07 -0.07 18.56
N ALA A 96 -2.17 0.08 19.31
CA ALA A 96 -2.54 -0.83 20.40
C ALA A 96 -2.65 -2.29 19.93
N ASP A 97 -3.31 -2.54 18.80
CA ASP A 97 -3.49 -3.89 18.26
C ASP A 97 -2.18 -4.52 17.79
N VAL A 98 -1.29 -3.73 17.16
CA VAL A 98 0.04 -4.22 16.76
C VAL A 98 0.88 -4.60 17.98
N LEU A 99 0.85 -3.78 19.03
CA LEU A 99 1.56 -4.07 20.28
C LEU A 99 0.99 -5.31 20.98
N GLU A 100 -0.31 -5.52 20.91
CA GLU A 100 -0.96 -6.72 21.44
C GLU A 100 -0.60 -7.97 20.63
N ALA A 101 -0.61 -7.88 19.29
CA ALA A 101 -0.15 -8.96 18.40
C ALA A 101 1.29 -9.39 18.75
N VAL A 102 2.19 -8.43 18.92
CA VAL A 102 3.58 -8.69 19.37
C VAL A 102 3.64 -9.33 20.76
N ARG A 103 2.78 -8.88 21.69
CA ARG A 103 2.72 -9.46 23.05
C ARG A 103 2.28 -10.94 23.01
N ILE A 104 1.32 -11.27 22.18
CA ILE A 104 0.83 -12.64 22.01
C ILE A 104 1.94 -13.52 21.40
N THR A 105 2.53 -13.10 20.30
CA THR A 105 3.52 -13.89 19.56
C THR A 105 4.83 -14.08 20.35
N LYS A 106 5.24 -13.11 21.15
CA LYS A 106 6.39 -13.28 22.07
C LYS A 106 6.20 -14.38 23.10
N LYS A 107 4.97 -14.65 23.56
CA LYS A 107 4.68 -15.78 24.46
C LYS A 107 4.88 -17.13 23.80
N LEU A 108 4.86 -17.17 22.46
CA LEU A 108 5.10 -18.35 21.63
C LEU A 108 6.56 -18.43 21.14
N ASN A 109 7.48 -17.70 21.79
CA ASN A 109 8.90 -17.63 21.44
C ASN A 109 9.16 -17.18 19.98
N CYS A 110 8.24 -16.43 19.38
CA CYS A 110 8.45 -15.88 18.05
C CYS A 110 9.46 -14.72 18.08
N LYS A 111 10.26 -14.63 17.01
CA LYS A 111 11.15 -13.49 16.77
C LYS A 111 10.39 -12.35 16.08
N ILE A 112 10.68 -11.13 16.50
CA ILE A 112 9.98 -9.94 16.03
C ILE A 112 10.89 -9.07 15.16
N ILE A 113 10.50 -8.84 13.91
CA ILE A 113 11.06 -7.80 13.05
C ILE A 113 10.09 -6.62 13.09
N SER A 114 10.52 -5.48 13.60
CA SER A 114 9.72 -4.26 13.70
C SER A 114 10.07 -3.31 12.56
N ILE A 115 9.09 -2.92 11.76
CA ILE A 115 9.21 -1.85 10.75
C ILE A 115 8.49 -0.62 11.29
N VAL A 116 9.26 0.43 11.65
CA VAL A 116 8.74 1.61 12.35
C VAL A 116 9.35 2.90 11.80
N ASN A 117 8.62 4.01 11.90
CA ASN A 117 9.18 5.33 11.61
C ASN A 117 9.72 6.02 12.88
N LEU A 118 9.06 5.81 14.03
CA LEU A 118 9.46 6.40 15.29
C LEU A 118 10.32 5.43 16.12
N LEU A 119 11.64 5.60 16.06
CA LEU A 119 12.62 4.69 16.70
C LEU A 119 12.58 4.69 18.23
N THR A 120 11.90 5.66 18.86
CA THR A 120 11.70 5.72 20.32
C THR A 120 10.42 5.02 20.77
N SER A 121 9.68 4.39 19.86
CA SER A 121 8.36 3.81 20.11
C SER A 121 8.40 2.53 20.95
N SER A 122 7.22 2.12 21.42
CA SER A 122 7.03 0.87 22.15
C SER A 122 7.33 -0.36 21.31
N LEU A 123 7.00 -0.33 20.01
CA LEU A 123 7.28 -1.42 19.08
C LEU A 123 8.79 -1.60 18.86
N THR A 124 9.56 -0.50 18.78
CA THR A 124 11.02 -0.54 18.69
C THR A 124 11.63 -1.28 19.88
N ARG A 125 11.15 -1.00 21.11
CA ARG A 125 11.64 -1.67 22.33
C ARG A 125 11.28 -3.16 22.41
N LYS A 126 10.30 -3.60 21.63
CA LYS A 126 9.81 -4.99 21.62
C LYS A 126 10.39 -5.80 20.44
N GLY A 127 10.96 -5.16 19.44
CA GLY A 127 11.57 -5.84 18.28
C GLY A 127 12.87 -6.55 18.65
N ASP A 128 13.10 -7.73 18.10
CA ASP A 128 14.42 -8.37 18.10
C ASP A 128 15.32 -7.73 17.02
N ILE A 129 14.71 -7.34 15.89
CA ILE A 129 15.33 -6.55 14.82
C ILE A 129 14.43 -5.35 14.54
N VAL A 130 15.03 -4.17 14.33
CA VAL A 130 14.31 -2.93 14.10
C VAL A 130 14.76 -2.30 12.78
N LEU A 131 13.81 -2.11 11.87
CA LEU A 131 14.01 -1.45 10.59
C LEU A 131 13.33 -0.08 10.60
N GLY A 132 14.13 0.99 10.56
CA GLY A 132 13.65 2.36 10.53
C GLY A 132 13.19 2.78 9.13
N MET A 133 11.98 3.34 9.01
CA MET A 133 11.45 3.84 7.73
C MET A 133 12.20 5.07 7.21
N ASN A 134 12.79 5.88 8.09
CA ASN A 134 13.55 7.09 7.77
C ASN A 134 12.84 8.09 6.85
N CYS A 135 11.50 8.10 6.86
CA CYS A 135 10.70 8.99 6.01
C CYS A 135 10.42 10.37 6.64
N GLY A 136 11.02 10.66 7.79
CA GLY A 136 10.76 11.87 8.55
C GLY A 136 9.36 11.90 9.18
N PRO A 137 8.97 13.00 9.84
CA PRO A 137 7.65 13.13 10.42
C PRO A 137 6.57 13.15 9.33
N GLU A 138 5.47 12.44 9.58
CA GLU A 138 4.27 12.41 8.75
C GLU A 138 3.11 12.94 9.59
N ILE A 139 2.59 14.11 9.22
CA ILE A 139 1.61 14.88 9.99
C ILE A 139 0.19 14.63 9.51
N GLY A 140 -0.02 14.57 8.19
CA GLY A 140 -1.33 14.23 7.61
C GLY A 140 -1.84 12.92 8.20
N VAL A 141 -3.13 12.86 8.57
CA VAL A 141 -3.71 11.67 9.22
C VAL A 141 -3.65 10.47 8.30
N ALA A 142 -3.99 10.62 7.02
CA ALA A 142 -3.86 9.57 6.03
C ALA A 142 -2.37 9.25 5.76
N ALA A 143 -2.00 8.00 5.80
CA ALA A 143 -0.64 7.56 5.51
C ALA A 143 -0.34 7.67 4.01
N THR A 144 0.80 8.28 3.67
CA THR A 144 1.27 8.45 2.29
C THR A 144 2.72 7.99 2.14
N LYS A 145 3.69 8.83 2.49
CA LYS A 145 5.12 8.53 2.38
C LYS A 145 5.59 7.40 3.29
N SER A 146 4.93 7.19 4.42
CA SER A 146 5.25 6.06 5.29
C SER A 146 4.89 4.71 4.65
N PHE A 147 3.81 4.64 3.85
CA PHE A 147 3.50 3.45 3.06
C PHE A 147 4.60 3.14 2.05
N THR A 148 5.05 4.14 1.30
CA THR A 148 6.18 4.01 0.38
C THR A 148 7.44 3.54 1.09
N ALA A 149 7.78 4.11 2.25
CA ALA A 149 8.94 3.68 3.05
C ALA A 149 8.83 2.22 3.53
N GLN A 150 7.62 1.78 3.95
CA GLN A 150 7.36 0.39 4.31
C GLN A 150 7.66 -0.55 3.14
N LEU A 151 7.15 -0.23 1.94
CA LEU A 151 7.38 -1.03 0.75
C LEU A 151 8.86 -1.08 0.36
N ILE A 152 9.58 0.05 0.42
CA ILE A 152 11.02 0.07 0.13
C ILE A 152 11.80 -0.85 1.06
N LEU A 153 11.50 -0.87 2.37
CA LEU A 153 12.15 -1.78 3.32
C LEU A 153 11.84 -3.25 2.99
N LEU A 154 10.60 -3.56 2.65
CA LEU A 154 10.19 -4.90 2.21
C LEU A 154 10.88 -5.31 0.91
N TYR A 155 11.04 -4.39 -0.05
CA TYR A 155 11.79 -4.65 -1.28
C TYR A 155 13.28 -4.92 -1.01
N LYS A 156 13.89 -4.20 -0.06
CA LYS A 156 15.28 -4.46 0.34
C LYS A 156 15.45 -5.83 0.98
N ILE A 157 14.51 -6.26 1.81
CA ILE A 157 14.50 -7.63 2.34
C ILE A 157 14.43 -8.64 1.19
N VAL A 158 13.52 -8.45 0.22
CA VAL A 158 13.40 -9.35 -0.93
C VAL A 158 14.67 -9.33 -1.80
N GLN A 159 15.28 -8.16 -2.00
CA GLN A 159 16.55 -8.02 -2.72
C GLN A 159 17.69 -8.76 -2.03
N LYS A 160 17.71 -8.75 -0.71
CA LYS A 160 18.75 -9.49 0.07
C LYS A 160 18.50 -11.00 0.07
N LEU A 161 17.25 -11.44 0.06
CA LEU A 161 16.86 -12.85 0.01
C LEU A 161 17.08 -13.49 -1.38
N GLY A 162 16.96 -12.69 -2.44
CA GLY A 162 17.04 -13.16 -3.83
C GLY A 162 18.40 -12.88 -4.48
N GLU A 163 18.99 -13.90 -5.12
CA GLU A 163 20.35 -13.82 -5.70
C GLU A 163 20.46 -12.84 -6.90
N ASN A 164 19.37 -12.56 -7.62
CA ASN A 164 19.39 -11.81 -8.87
C ASN A 164 18.36 -10.67 -8.90
N ILE A 165 17.95 -10.14 -7.74
CA ILE A 165 17.00 -9.05 -7.65
C ILE A 165 17.76 -7.75 -7.42
N THR A 166 17.81 -6.91 -8.45
CA THR A 166 18.40 -5.57 -8.35
C THR A 166 17.31 -4.52 -8.48
N ILE A 167 17.25 -3.60 -7.52
CA ILE A 167 16.31 -2.49 -7.51
C ILE A 167 17.12 -1.20 -7.55
N GLY A 168 16.98 -0.45 -8.64
CA GLY A 168 17.60 0.87 -8.83
C GLY A 168 16.75 1.96 -8.17
N PHE A 169 16.93 2.19 -6.86
CA PHE A 169 16.13 3.18 -6.13
C PHE A 169 16.31 4.62 -6.63
N GLU A 170 17.49 4.96 -7.15
CA GLU A 170 17.76 6.29 -7.71
C GLU A 170 16.98 6.52 -9.02
N GLU A 171 17.04 5.58 -9.96
CA GLU A 171 16.28 5.65 -11.21
C GLU A 171 14.77 5.65 -10.93
N PHE A 172 14.34 4.88 -9.95
CA PHE A 172 12.95 4.82 -9.52
C PHE A 172 12.49 6.16 -8.93
N SER A 173 13.26 6.74 -8.01
CA SER A 173 12.99 8.07 -7.44
C SER A 173 12.87 9.13 -8.53
N ASN A 174 13.79 9.14 -9.52
CA ASN A 174 13.74 10.07 -10.65
C ASN A 174 12.47 9.88 -11.50
N SER A 175 12.04 8.65 -11.72
CA SER A 175 10.81 8.34 -12.46
C SER A 175 9.56 8.85 -11.73
N ILE A 176 9.50 8.70 -10.41
CA ILE A 176 8.41 9.24 -9.59
C ILE A 176 8.45 10.77 -9.55
N SER A 177 9.64 11.38 -9.41
CA SER A 177 9.79 12.84 -9.48
C SER A 177 9.20 13.40 -10.78
N LYS A 178 9.55 12.79 -11.91
CA LYS A 178 9.04 13.18 -13.23
C LYS A 178 7.52 13.02 -13.34
N MET A 179 6.97 11.95 -12.79
CA MET A 179 5.51 11.74 -12.76
C MET A 179 4.79 12.85 -11.99
N LEU A 180 5.40 13.35 -10.91
CA LEU A 180 4.84 14.41 -10.07
C LEU A 180 4.94 15.82 -10.68
N GLU A 181 5.71 16.04 -11.76
CA GLU A 181 5.83 17.36 -12.41
C GLU A 181 4.53 17.80 -13.09
N ASN A 182 3.66 16.86 -13.49
CA ASN A 182 2.40 17.20 -14.16
C ASN A 182 1.22 16.42 -13.60
N THR A 183 0.45 17.07 -12.75
CA THR A 183 -0.73 16.51 -12.08
C THR A 183 -2.05 17.05 -12.63
N ASN A 184 -2.05 17.80 -13.74
CA ASN A 184 -3.24 18.48 -14.27
C ASN A 184 -4.38 17.50 -14.56
N LYS A 185 -4.09 16.37 -15.21
CA LYS A 185 -5.11 15.33 -15.48
C LYS A 185 -5.74 14.79 -14.21
N ILE A 186 -4.95 14.60 -13.14
CA ILE A 186 -5.45 14.13 -11.85
C ILE A 186 -6.39 15.16 -11.23
N GLN A 187 -6.06 16.46 -11.35
CA GLN A 187 -6.93 17.55 -10.87
C GLN A 187 -8.23 17.63 -11.68
N GLU A 188 -8.18 17.41 -13.00
CA GLU A 188 -9.40 17.35 -13.83
C GLU A 188 -10.30 16.18 -13.42
N ILE A 189 -9.74 15.00 -13.21
CA ILE A 189 -10.47 13.82 -12.73
C ILE A 189 -11.08 14.08 -11.34
N ALA A 190 -10.36 14.75 -10.45
CA ALA A 190 -10.85 15.07 -9.12
C ALA A 190 -12.13 15.92 -9.14
N LYS A 191 -12.27 16.86 -10.10
CA LYS A 191 -13.48 17.65 -10.29
C LYS A 191 -14.69 16.78 -10.68
N GLU A 192 -14.47 15.78 -11.52
CA GLU A 192 -15.52 14.82 -11.90
C GLU A 192 -16.03 14.00 -10.71
N LEU A 193 -15.16 13.78 -9.70
CA LEU A 193 -15.50 13.04 -8.51
C LEU A 193 -16.21 13.88 -7.42
N LYS A 194 -16.45 15.18 -7.64
CA LYS A 194 -17.03 16.07 -6.65
C LYS A 194 -18.35 15.54 -6.07
N GLU A 195 -19.26 15.12 -6.90
CA GLU A 195 -20.61 14.66 -6.50
C GLU A 195 -20.70 13.13 -6.36
N VAL A 196 -19.58 12.43 -6.56
CA VAL A 196 -19.54 10.97 -6.48
C VAL A 196 -19.62 10.54 -5.02
N SER A 197 -20.53 9.57 -4.73
CA SER A 197 -20.70 8.96 -3.40
C SER A 197 -20.04 7.60 -3.27
N ASP A 198 -19.96 6.86 -4.38
CA ASP A 198 -19.49 5.48 -4.42
C ASP A 198 -18.50 5.29 -5.57
N ILE A 199 -17.39 4.61 -5.32
CA ILE A 199 -16.36 4.30 -6.32
C ILE A 199 -15.78 2.91 -6.08
N TYR A 200 -15.54 2.17 -7.17
CA TYR A 200 -14.94 0.85 -7.12
C TYR A 200 -13.52 0.91 -7.68
N ILE A 201 -12.61 0.15 -7.07
CA ILE A 201 -11.23 0.08 -7.51
C ILE A 201 -10.87 -1.38 -7.76
N LEU A 202 -10.46 -1.71 -8.98
CA LEU A 202 -10.09 -3.06 -9.36
C LEU A 202 -8.59 -3.20 -9.50
N GLY A 203 -8.06 -4.31 -8.98
CA GLY A 203 -6.67 -4.74 -9.19
C GLY A 203 -6.58 -6.26 -9.20
N ARG A 204 -5.53 -6.81 -9.80
CA ARG A 204 -5.24 -8.27 -9.80
C ARG A 204 -3.84 -8.54 -9.28
N GLY A 205 -3.64 -9.71 -8.68
CA GLY A 205 -2.33 -10.09 -8.14
C GLY A 205 -1.79 -9.07 -7.15
N ILE A 206 -0.59 -8.54 -7.40
CA ILE A 206 0.04 -7.52 -6.56
C ILE A 206 -0.71 -6.18 -6.57
N ASN A 207 -1.51 -5.92 -7.60
CA ASN A 207 -2.26 -4.67 -7.76
C ASN A 207 -3.57 -4.66 -6.94
N TYR A 208 -4.06 -5.83 -6.46
CA TYR A 208 -5.24 -5.88 -5.60
C TYR A 208 -5.01 -5.23 -4.22
N PRO A 209 -3.93 -5.47 -3.49
CA PRO A 209 -3.61 -4.68 -2.30
C PRO A 209 -3.55 -3.17 -2.54
N ILE A 210 -3.12 -2.73 -3.73
CA ILE A 210 -3.14 -1.31 -4.09
C ILE A 210 -4.57 -0.81 -4.31
N ALA A 211 -5.46 -1.62 -4.88
CA ALA A 211 -6.87 -1.26 -4.98
C ALA A 211 -7.50 -1.07 -3.58
N ILE A 212 -7.16 -1.92 -2.61
CA ILE A 212 -7.61 -1.77 -1.21
C ILE A 212 -7.03 -0.48 -0.58
N GLU A 213 -5.74 -0.23 -0.76
CA GLU A 213 -5.10 0.98 -0.23
C GLU A 213 -5.66 2.25 -0.87
N SER A 214 -5.90 2.23 -2.17
CA SER A 214 -6.56 3.31 -2.91
C SER A 214 -7.96 3.62 -2.36
N ALA A 215 -8.75 2.58 -2.11
CA ALA A 215 -10.07 2.69 -1.50
C ALA A 215 -9.98 3.31 -0.09
N LEU A 216 -8.96 2.93 0.69
CA LEU A 216 -8.73 3.50 2.01
C LEU A 216 -8.43 5.01 1.91
N LYS A 217 -7.53 5.44 1.00
CA LYS A 217 -7.19 6.86 0.82
C LYS A 217 -8.41 7.70 0.40
N LEU A 218 -9.22 7.20 -0.53
CA LEU A 218 -10.44 7.89 -0.93
C LEU A 218 -11.44 8.00 0.24
N LYS A 219 -11.69 6.93 0.99
CA LYS A 219 -12.55 6.96 2.19
C LYS A 219 -12.07 7.97 3.23
N GLU A 220 -10.77 7.96 3.53
CA GLU A 220 -10.19 8.81 4.57
C GLU A 220 -10.29 10.29 4.21
N LEU A 221 -9.95 10.67 2.98
CA LEU A 221 -9.79 12.07 2.60
C LEU A 221 -11.08 12.69 2.03
N THR A 222 -11.90 11.91 1.34
CA THR A 222 -13.04 12.43 0.57
C THR A 222 -14.41 12.02 1.11
N TYR A 223 -14.43 11.05 2.03
CA TYR A 223 -15.63 10.40 2.56
C TYR A 223 -16.48 9.67 1.49
N ILE A 224 -15.94 9.47 0.29
CA ILE A 224 -16.54 8.59 -0.73
C ILE A 224 -16.53 7.15 -0.21
N HIS A 225 -17.62 6.44 -0.35
CA HIS A 225 -17.66 5.00 -0.13
C HIS A 225 -16.87 4.31 -1.24
N ALA A 226 -15.64 3.94 -0.94
CA ALA A 226 -14.72 3.32 -1.90
C ALA A 226 -14.47 1.86 -1.55
N GLU A 227 -14.51 0.97 -2.55
CA GLU A 227 -14.27 -0.47 -2.35
C GLU A 227 -13.18 -0.98 -3.30
N GLY A 228 -12.15 -1.63 -2.73
CA GLY A 228 -11.13 -2.35 -3.50
C GLY A 228 -11.56 -3.79 -3.79
N ILE A 229 -11.67 -4.16 -5.07
CA ILE A 229 -12.20 -5.45 -5.52
C ILE A 229 -11.11 -6.22 -6.27
N PRO A 230 -10.92 -7.54 -5.98
CA PRO A 230 -10.08 -8.38 -6.83
C PRO A 230 -10.72 -8.48 -8.21
N GLY A 231 -10.01 -8.08 -9.27
CA GLY A 231 -10.58 -8.04 -10.62
C GLY A 231 -11.14 -9.39 -11.13
N GLY A 232 -10.71 -10.51 -10.54
CA GLY A 232 -11.26 -11.85 -10.81
C GLY A 232 -12.66 -12.06 -10.23
N GLU A 233 -12.99 -11.38 -9.12
CA GLU A 233 -14.28 -11.50 -8.43
C GLU A 233 -15.37 -10.60 -9.00
N LEU A 234 -15.03 -9.76 -10.01
CA LEU A 234 -15.99 -8.84 -10.62
C LEU A 234 -17.31 -9.52 -11.03
N LYS A 235 -17.23 -10.72 -11.62
CA LYS A 235 -18.41 -11.48 -12.12
C LYS A 235 -19.20 -12.19 -11.01
N HIS A 236 -18.67 -12.24 -9.79
CA HIS A 236 -19.26 -12.94 -8.66
C HIS A 236 -20.08 -12.01 -7.74
N GLY A 237 -20.57 -10.89 -8.27
CA GLY A 237 -21.45 -9.96 -7.58
C GLY A 237 -21.23 -8.51 -7.99
N PRO A 238 -20.01 -7.95 -7.86
CA PRO A 238 -19.74 -6.52 -8.07
C PRO A 238 -20.17 -5.96 -9.44
N LEU A 239 -20.21 -6.81 -10.47
CA LEU A 239 -20.64 -6.40 -11.82
C LEU A 239 -22.12 -5.92 -11.86
N ALA A 240 -22.93 -6.35 -10.91
CA ALA A 240 -24.32 -5.90 -10.77
C ALA A 240 -24.44 -4.41 -10.36
N LEU A 241 -23.37 -3.83 -9.82
CA LEU A 241 -23.30 -2.43 -9.38
C LEU A 241 -22.89 -1.48 -10.50
N MET A 242 -22.49 -1.98 -11.67
CA MET A 242 -21.97 -1.18 -12.77
C MET A 242 -23.11 -0.57 -13.58
N ASP A 243 -23.16 0.78 -13.63
CA ASP A 243 -24.13 1.59 -14.35
C ASP A 243 -23.49 2.89 -14.82
N THR A 244 -24.21 3.71 -15.58
CA THR A 244 -23.74 4.92 -16.28
C THR A 244 -23.17 6.00 -15.36
N ASP A 245 -23.65 6.06 -14.10
CA ASP A 245 -23.21 7.06 -13.12
C ASP A 245 -22.08 6.56 -12.21
N VAL A 246 -21.60 5.32 -12.43
CA VAL A 246 -20.57 4.70 -11.60
C VAL A 246 -19.18 4.99 -12.15
N PHE A 247 -18.27 5.40 -11.27
CA PHE A 247 -16.84 5.50 -11.56
C PHE A 247 -16.10 4.27 -11.07
N VAL A 248 -15.20 3.75 -11.90
CA VAL A 248 -14.35 2.62 -11.55
C VAL A 248 -12.88 2.96 -11.86
N ILE A 249 -12.03 2.86 -10.86
CA ILE A 249 -10.58 2.95 -11.03
C ILE A 249 -10.05 1.55 -11.36
N ILE A 250 -9.27 1.42 -12.42
CA ILE A 250 -8.64 0.17 -12.84
C ILE A 250 -7.13 0.30 -12.69
N ILE A 251 -6.56 -0.42 -11.73
CA ILE A 251 -5.11 -0.55 -11.57
C ILE A 251 -4.61 -1.60 -12.55
N ASN A 252 -3.97 -1.16 -13.63
CA ASN A 252 -3.65 -2.04 -14.76
C ASN A 252 -2.29 -1.74 -15.41
N PRO A 253 -1.17 -1.89 -14.67
CA PRO A 253 0.15 -1.74 -15.25
C PRO A 253 0.45 -2.87 -16.24
N ASN A 254 1.48 -2.70 -17.06
CA ASN A 254 1.94 -3.70 -18.04
C ASN A 254 2.67 -4.86 -17.33
N ASP A 255 1.93 -5.63 -16.57
CA ASP A 255 2.39 -6.83 -15.89
C ASP A 255 1.70 -8.11 -16.41
N SER A 256 1.92 -9.23 -15.73
CA SER A 256 1.30 -10.52 -16.08
C SER A 256 -0.24 -10.52 -15.98
N THR A 257 -0.86 -9.52 -15.35
CA THR A 257 -2.32 -9.42 -15.15
C THR A 257 -2.98 -8.47 -16.13
N TYR A 258 -2.21 -7.75 -16.97
CA TYR A 258 -2.68 -6.66 -17.84
C TYR A 258 -3.87 -7.07 -18.73
N ALA A 259 -3.74 -8.16 -19.46
CA ALA A 259 -4.76 -8.60 -20.44
C ALA A 259 -6.08 -8.99 -19.77
N ASP A 260 -6.00 -9.69 -18.62
CA ASP A 260 -7.17 -10.11 -17.86
C ASP A 260 -7.87 -8.91 -17.21
N THR A 261 -7.10 -7.95 -16.71
CA THR A 261 -7.63 -6.71 -16.13
C THR A 261 -8.29 -5.85 -17.18
N LEU A 262 -7.68 -5.74 -18.37
CA LEU A 262 -8.27 -5.04 -19.51
C LEU A 262 -9.60 -5.69 -19.99
N THR A 263 -9.70 -7.01 -19.92
CA THR A 263 -10.96 -7.73 -20.20
C THR A 263 -12.04 -7.34 -19.20
N SER A 264 -11.71 -7.27 -17.91
CA SER A 264 -12.63 -6.79 -16.87
C SER A 264 -13.06 -5.33 -17.11
N ALA A 265 -12.12 -4.48 -17.52
CA ALA A 265 -12.42 -3.08 -17.86
C ALA A 265 -13.44 -2.98 -19.03
N ARG A 266 -13.30 -3.78 -20.09
CA ARG A 266 -14.26 -3.82 -21.19
C ARG A 266 -15.65 -4.27 -20.76
N GLU A 267 -15.74 -5.23 -19.84
CA GLU A 267 -17.00 -5.69 -19.28
C GLU A 267 -17.72 -4.61 -18.45
N ILE A 268 -16.96 -3.83 -17.69
CA ILE A 268 -17.45 -2.66 -16.95
C ILE A 268 -17.92 -1.58 -17.94
N LYS A 269 -17.11 -1.25 -18.92
CA LYS A 269 -17.43 -0.25 -19.96
C LYS A 269 -18.71 -0.57 -20.72
N ALA A 270 -18.93 -1.84 -21.06
CA ALA A 270 -20.14 -2.30 -21.74
C ALA A 270 -21.44 -2.07 -20.94
N ARG A 271 -21.35 -1.78 -19.64
CA ARG A 271 -22.46 -1.43 -18.75
C ARG A 271 -22.61 0.07 -18.54
N GLY A 272 -21.75 0.85 -19.17
CA GLY A 272 -21.84 2.30 -19.18
C GLY A 272 -21.01 3.00 -18.09
N ALA A 273 -20.39 2.27 -17.16
CA ALA A 273 -19.58 2.87 -16.11
C ALA A 273 -18.35 3.63 -16.68
N LYS A 274 -17.97 4.71 -16.02
CA LYS A 274 -16.81 5.53 -16.38
C LYS A 274 -15.54 4.93 -15.78
N ILE A 275 -14.51 4.77 -16.60
CA ILE A 275 -13.27 4.10 -16.23
C ILE A 275 -12.12 5.09 -16.11
N ILE A 276 -11.47 5.10 -14.95
CA ILE A 276 -10.20 5.77 -14.70
C ILE A 276 -9.10 4.69 -14.71
N GLY A 277 -8.32 4.62 -15.78
CA GLY A 277 -7.19 3.68 -15.89
C GLY A 277 -5.93 4.25 -15.24
N VAL A 278 -5.30 3.49 -14.35
CA VAL A 278 -3.96 3.76 -13.80
C VAL A 278 -3.00 2.76 -14.44
N SER A 279 -2.20 3.20 -15.39
CA SER A 279 -1.44 2.31 -16.26
C SER A 279 -0.26 3.03 -16.92
N ASP A 280 0.79 2.28 -17.27
CA ASP A 280 1.88 2.73 -18.15
C ASP A 280 1.54 2.55 -19.65
N ILE A 281 0.34 2.05 -19.96
CA ILE A 281 -0.19 1.88 -21.32
C ILE A 281 -1.57 2.53 -21.41
N GLU A 282 -1.72 3.45 -22.37
CA GLU A 282 -3.03 4.01 -22.72
C GLU A 282 -3.93 2.96 -23.40
N SER A 283 -5.23 3.02 -23.11
CA SER A 283 -6.22 2.15 -23.75
C SER A 283 -7.50 2.91 -24.05
N ASP A 284 -8.15 2.56 -25.15
CA ASP A 284 -9.45 3.09 -25.58
C ASP A 284 -10.62 2.77 -24.63
N VAL A 285 -10.41 1.84 -23.73
CA VAL A 285 -11.41 1.48 -22.71
C VAL A 285 -11.47 2.51 -21.57
N TYR A 286 -10.41 3.30 -21.35
CA TYR A 286 -10.34 4.31 -20.30
C TYR A 286 -11.02 5.60 -20.74
N ASP A 287 -11.94 6.13 -19.93
CA ASP A 287 -12.47 7.48 -20.11
C ASP A 287 -11.46 8.52 -19.64
N TYR A 288 -10.70 8.16 -18.61
CA TYR A 288 -9.60 8.95 -18.06
C TYR A 288 -8.39 8.05 -17.88
N TRP A 289 -7.23 8.53 -18.27
CA TRP A 289 -5.98 7.79 -18.11
C TRP A 289 -4.99 8.56 -17.25
N ILE A 290 -4.60 7.96 -16.13
CA ILE A 290 -3.53 8.39 -15.27
C ILE A 290 -2.29 7.58 -15.64
N GLU A 291 -1.34 8.25 -16.29
CA GLU A 291 -0.09 7.64 -16.71
C GLU A 291 0.84 7.42 -15.53
N ILE A 292 1.38 6.20 -15.41
CA ILE A 292 2.44 5.86 -14.47
C ILE A 292 3.72 5.50 -15.24
N PRO A 293 4.91 5.61 -14.63
CA PRO A 293 6.15 5.27 -15.32
C PRO A 293 6.23 3.78 -15.63
N LYS A 294 6.77 3.45 -16.81
CA LYS A 294 7.14 2.07 -17.15
C LYS A 294 8.39 1.67 -16.40
N ILE A 295 8.26 0.76 -15.46
CA ILE A 295 9.29 0.34 -14.51
C ILE A 295 9.26 -1.18 -14.29
N SER A 296 10.17 -1.69 -13.46
CA SER A 296 10.14 -3.09 -13.02
C SER A 296 8.86 -3.40 -12.25
N GLU A 297 8.24 -4.55 -12.53
CA GLU A 297 6.96 -4.97 -11.97
C GLU A 297 6.90 -4.90 -10.43
N ILE A 298 8.00 -5.23 -9.74
CA ILE A 298 8.07 -5.16 -8.27
C ILE A 298 7.84 -3.74 -7.73
N LEU A 299 8.06 -2.70 -8.54
CA LEU A 299 7.96 -1.29 -8.15
C LEU A 299 6.60 -0.67 -8.49
N TYR A 300 5.76 -1.32 -9.32
CA TYR A 300 4.45 -0.81 -9.67
C TYR A 300 3.59 -0.42 -8.46
N PRO A 301 3.55 -1.18 -7.35
CA PRO A 301 2.74 -0.79 -6.19
C PRO A 301 2.95 0.64 -5.70
N ILE A 302 4.20 1.13 -5.70
CA ILE A 302 4.49 2.52 -5.30
C ILE A 302 4.09 3.51 -6.38
N SER A 303 4.35 3.21 -7.65
CA SER A 303 4.01 4.11 -8.75
C SER A 303 2.49 4.22 -8.99
N GLU A 304 1.73 3.20 -8.63
CA GLU A 304 0.27 3.17 -8.74
C GLU A 304 -0.42 3.97 -7.63
N ILE A 305 0.07 3.85 -6.40
CA ILE A 305 -0.59 4.48 -5.25
C ILE A 305 -0.38 5.99 -5.20
N ILE A 306 0.78 6.49 -5.62
CA ILE A 306 1.10 7.91 -5.54
C ILE A 306 0.09 8.79 -6.30
N PRO A 307 -0.26 8.52 -7.58
CA PRO A 307 -1.28 9.30 -8.28
C PRO A 307 -2.68 9.16 -7.66
N ILE A 308 -2.98 8.04 -7.02
CA ILE A 308 -4.26 7.88 -6.30
C ILE A 308 -4.26 8.70 -5.00
N GLN A 309 -3.14 8.81 -4.30
CA GLN A 309 -3.01 9.71 -3.16
C GLN A 309 -3.24 11.17 -3.58
N LEU A 310 -2.72 11.58 -4.74
CA LEU A 310 -2.99 12.90 -5.31
C LEU A 310 -4.46 13.05 -5.71
N LEU A 311 -5.07 12.03 -6.34
CA LEU A 311 -6.48 12.05 -6.70
C LEU A 311 -7.36 12.20 -5.45
N ALA A 312 -7.09 11.44 -4.40
CA ALA A 312 -7.80 11.56 -3.13
C ALA A 312 -7.61 12.94 -2.49
N TYR A 313 -6.40 13.50 -2.53
CA TYR A 313 -6.12 14.85 -2.04
C TYR A 313 -6.88 15.92 -2.81
N TYR A 314 -6.82 15.92 -4.15
CA TYR A 314 -7.53 16.94 -4.95
C TYR A 314 -9.05 16.77 -4.87
N SER A 315 -9.55 15.53 -4.82
CA SER A 315 -10.97 15.27 -4.61
C SER A 315 -11.45 15.74 -3.23
N ALA A 316 -10.59 15.68 -2.20
CA ALA A 316 -10.89 16.25 -0.89
C ALA A 316 -11.10 17.76 -0.97
N LEU A 317 -10.26 18.48 -1.72
CA LEU A 317 -10.40 19.91 -1.94
C LEU A 317 -11.70 20.25 -2.70
N GLU A 318 -12.04 19.49 -3.74
CA GLU A 318 -13.28 19.70 -4.51
C GLU A 318 -14.54 19.44 -3.66
N LYS A 319 -14.45 18.57 -2.66
CA LYS A 319 -15.53 18.25 -1.70
C LYS A 319 -15.50 19.11 -0.43
N ASP A 320 -14.63 20.11 -0.35
CA ASP A 320 -14.47 20.99 0.81
C ASP A 320 -14.16 20.20 2.12
N THR A 321 -13.41 19.09 2.04
CA THR A 321 -12.96 18.32 3.19
C THR A 321 -11.51 18.69 3.54
N ASP A 322 -11.12 18.53 4.82
CA ASP A 322 -9.74 18.76 5.26
C ASP A 322 -8.86 17.54 4.98
N PRO A 323 -7.89 17.61 4.05
CA PRO A 323 -7.03 16.46 3.73
C PRO A 323 -5.99 16.17 4.80
N ASP A 324 -5.69 17.10 5.71
CA ASP A 324 -4.71 16.89 6.78
C ASP A 324 -5.36 16.29 8.03
N TYR A 325 -6.59 16.73 8.33
CA TYR A 325 -7.32 16.32 9.54
C TYR A 325 -8.76 15.86 9.20
N PRO A 326 -8.91 14.72 8.50
CA PRO A 326 -10.22 14.18 8.18
C PRO A 326 -11.03 13.87 9.44
N ARG A 327 -12.35 14.07 9.35
CA ARG A 327 -13.26 13.89 10.49
C ARG A 327 -13.18 12.48 11.07
N ASN A 328 -13.35 12.35 12.39
CA ASN A 328 -13.43 11.09 13.12
C ASN A 328 -12.18 10.20 13.05
N LEU A 329 -11.06 10.69 12.52
CA LEU A 329 -9.82 9.94 12.43
C LEU A 329 -8.72 10.59 13.27
N ALA A 330 -7.77 9.77 13.70
CA ALA A 330 -6.56 10.19 14.40
C ALA A 330 -5.34 9.54 13.73
N LYS A 331 -4.20 10.24 13.71
CA LYS A 331 -2.95 9.74 13.10
C LYS A 331 -2.46 8.42 13.72
N SER A 332 -2.73 8.21 15.01
CA SER A 332 -2.31 7.00 15.73
C SER A 332 -3.43 6.52 16.64
N VAL A 333 -3.79 5.25 16.53
CA VAL A 333 -4.81 4.60 17.37
C VAL A 333 -4.10 3.88 18.51
N THR A 334 -4.04 4.54 19.67
CA THR A 334 -3.33 4.06 20.87
C THR A 334 -4.24 3.36 21.89
N VAL A 335 -5.54 3.32 21.60
CA VAL A 335 -6.58 2.68 22.42
C VAL A 335 -7.30 1.61 21.62
N LYS A 336 -7.83 0.59 22.32
CA LYS A 336 -8.71 -0.44 21.76
C LYS A 336 -10.16 0.00 21.78
#